data_09171522dc6fece9b9fcd954e157c19a
#
_entry.id   09171522dc6fece9b9fcd954e157c19a
#
_cell.length_a   1.000
_cell.length_b   1.000
_cell.length_c   1.000
_cell.angle_alpha   90.00
_cell.angle_beta   90.00
_cell.angle_gamma   90.00
#
_symmetry.space_group_name_H-M   'P 1'
#
loop_
_entity.id
_entity.type
_entity.pdbx_description
1 polymer ?
#
loop_
_entity_poly.entity_id
_entity_poly.type
_entity_poly.pdbx_seq_one_letter_code
_entity_poly.pdbx_strand_id
1 'polypeptide(L)'
;MSKRWYVVHAYSGFENQVRRSLAERIARAGMEEKFGEVLVPTEEVIEMRGGQKRRSDRKFFPGYVLVQIETDTEGKAPRIDDECWHLVKETPKVMGFIGGTADKPLPIRDSEADAILSRVREGVEKPRPKVLFEPGEMVRVTEGPFNDFNGVVEEVNYEKSRLRVAVLIFGRSTPVELEFGQVEKA
;
A
#
# COMPACT_ATOMS: atom_id res chain seq x y z
N MET A 1 8.74 28.76 5.87
CA MET A 1 7.91 27.92 5.01
C MET A 1 8.45 26.51 4.97
N SER A 2 7.59 25.50 5.03
CA SER A 2 7.96 24.09 4.98
C SER A 2 7.01 23.33 4.04
N LYS A 3 7.53 22.27 3.42
CA LYS A 3 6.69 21.41 2.57
C LYS A 3 5.91 20.46 3.45
N ARG A 4 4.59 20.48 3.29
CA ARG A 4 3.66 19.63 4.02
C ARG A 4 2.86 18.75 3.05
N TRP A 5 2.43 17.61 3.54
CA TRP A 5 1.63 16.69 2.74
C TRP A 5 0.14 17.07 2.76
N TYR A 6 -0.42 17.21 1.57
CA TYR A 6 -1.85 17.42 1.35
C TYR A 6 -2.47 16.22 0.68
N VAL A 7 -3.70 15.93 0.98
CA VAL A 7 -4.46 14.86 0.35
C VAL A 7 -5.37 15.47 -0.71
N VAL A 8 -5.24 14.95 -1.93
CA VAL A 8 -6.06 15.37 -3.07
C VAL A 8 -7.01 14.24 -3.43
N HIS A 9 -8.29 14.55 -3.54
CA HIS A 9 -9.30 13.60 -3.96
C HIS A 9 -9.38 13.58 -5.49
N ALA A 10 -9.14 12.40 -6.06
CA ALA A 10 -9.23 12.14 -7.49
C ALA A 10 -10.35 11.14 -7.78
N TYR A 11 -10.80 11.08 -9.02
CA TYR A 11 -11.72 10.03 -9.44
C TYR A 11 -11.04 8.66 -9.32
N SER A 12 -11.75 7.71 -8.77
CA SER A 12 -11.25 6.36 -8.56
C SER A 12 -10.81 5.71 -9.89
N GLY A 13 -9.60 5.15 -9.90
CA GLY A 13 -8.98 4.61 -11.10
C GLY A 13 -8.12 5.60 -11.90
N PHE A 14 -8.19 6.89 -11.58
CA PHE A 14 -7.44 7.97 -12.28
C PHE A 14 -6.29 8.54 -11.47
N GLU A 15 -5.94 7.94 -10.34
CA GLU A 15 -4.94 8.45 -9.42
C GLU A 15 -3.55 8.59 -10.08
N ASN A 16 -3.13 7.61 -10.86
CA ASN A 16 -1.87 7.65 -11.59
C ASN A 16 -1.87 8.72 -12.70
N GLN A 17 -3.00 8.90 -13.36
CA GLN A 17 -3.16 9.95 -14.36
C GLN A 17 -3.07 11.33 -13.73
N VAL A 18 -3.70 11.52 -12.57
CA VAL A 18 -3.63 12.77 -11.79
C VAL A 18 -2.19 13.04 -11.38
N ARG A 19 -1.48 12.06 -10.89
CA ARG A 19 -0.06 12.17 -10.50
C ARG A 19 0.79 12.67 -11.67
N ARG A 20 0.67 12.07 -12.85
CA ARG A 20 1.40 12.48 -14.05
C ARG A 20 1.02 13.89 -14.48
N SER A 21 -0.27 14.18 -14.50
CA SER A 21 -0.77 15.52 -14.89
C SER A 21 -0.28 16.60 -13.94
N LEU A 22 -0.27 16.34 -12.65
CA LEU A 22 0.27 17.26 -11.66
C LEU A 22 1.76 17.51 -11.89
N ALA A 23 2.55 16.47 -12.07
CA ALA A 23 3.98 16.59 -12.33
C ALA A 23 4.26 17.41 -13.58
N GLU A 24 3.54 17.18 -14.68
CA GLU A 24 3.68 17.95 -15.91
C GLU A 24 3.29 19.43 -15.73
N ARG A 25 2.19 19.69 -15.05
CA ARG A 25 1.71 21.07 -14.81
C ARG A 25 2.65 21.85 -13.92
N ILE A 26 3.22 21.22 -12.90
CA ILE A 26 4.23 21.81 -12.02
C ILE A 26 5.46 22.21 -12.82
N ALA A 27 5.94 21.31 -13.67
CA ALA A 27 7.10 21.58 -14.53
C ALA A 27 6.85 22.71 -15.53
N ARG A 28 5.67 22.72 -16.17
CA ARG A 28 5.29 23.78 -17.12
C ARG A 28 5.14 25.15 -16.48
N ALA A 29 4.61 25.18 -15.27
CA ALA A 29 4.42 26.43 -14.53
C ALA A 29 5.71 26.93 -13.86
N GLY A 30 6.78 26.14 -13.85
CA GLY A 30 8.03 26.47 -13.17
C GLY A 30 7.87 26.55 -11.66
N MET A 31 6.95 25.78 -11.09
CA MET A 31 6.64 25.80 -9.67
C MET A 31 7.27 24.64 -8.89
N GLU A 32 8.32 24.03 -9.42
CA GLU A 32 8.98 22.88 -8.83
C GLU A 32 9.53 23.15 -7.44
N GLU A 33 9.89 24.39 -7.16
CA GLU A 33 10.36 24.81 -5.83
C GLU A 33 9.24 24.79 -4.78
N LYS A 34 8.01 25.05 -5.19
CA LYS A 34 6.83 25.10 -4.31
C LYS A 34 6.18 23.74 -4.09
N PHE A 35 6.45 22.80 -4.97
CA PHE A 35 5.96 21.43 -4.87
C PHE A 35 7.12 20.48 -4.59
N GLY A 36 6.84 19.47 -3.80
CA GLY A 36 7.75 18.38 -3.61
C GLY A 36 7.30 17.14 -4.37
N GLU A 37 7.22 16.04 -3.67
CA GLU A 37 6.85 14.76 -4.22
C GLU A 37 5.33 14.64 -4.41
N VAL A 38 4.91 13.98 -5.47
CA VAL A 38 3.53 13.59 -5.74
C VAL A 38 3.45 12.07 -5.69
N LEU A 39 2.61 11.52 -4.84
CA LEU A 39 2.58 10.11 -4.53
C LEU A 39 1.17 9.55 -4.54
N VAL A 40 0.99 8.40 -5.17
CA VAL A 40 -0.22 7.58 -5.02
C VAL A 40 0.09 6.51 -3.98
N PRO A 41 -0.64 6.47 -2.84
CA PRO A 41 -0.35 5.51 -1.79
C PRO A 41 -0.77 4.10 -2.22
N THR A 42 0.18 3.34 -2.73
CA THR A 42 0.01 1.96 -3.19
C THR A 42 0.98 1.03 -2.50
N GLU A 43 0.57 -0.19 -2.34
CA GLU A 43 1.40 -1.28 -1.84
C GLU A 43 1.49 -2.35 -2.92
N GLU A 44 2.71 -2.77 -3.24
CA GLU A 44 2.91 -3.90 -4.12
C GLU A 44 2.70 -5.18 -3.33
N VAL A 45 1.71 -5.98 -3.73
CA VAL A 45 1.36 -7.23 -3.07
C VAL A 45 1.60 -8.39 -4.04
N ILE A 46 2.26 -9.44 -3.57
CA ILE A 46 2.38 -10.69 -4.30
C ILE A 46 1.20 -11.56 -3.91
N GLU A 47 0.32 -11.82 -4.87
CA GLU A 47 -0.80 -12.74 -4.69
C GLU A 47 -0.51 -14.08 -5.39
N MET A 48 -0.93 -15.15 -4.72
CA MET A 48 -0.87 -16.49 -5.26
C MET A 48 -2.25 -16.88 -5.77
N ARG A 49 -2.42 -16.91 -7.09
CA ARG A 49 -3.66 -17.35 -7.74
C ARG A 49 -3.36 -18.46 -8.75
N GLY A 50 -4.07 -19.57 -8.62
CA GLY A 50 -3.92 -20.69 -9.57
C GLY A 50 -2.50 -21.26 -9.63
N GLY A 51 -1.75 -21.22 -8.54
CA GLY A 51 -0.37 -21.69 -8.49
C GLY A 51 0.66 -20.74 -9.09
N GLN A 52 0.26 -19.54 -9.50
CA GLN A 52 1.15 -18.53 -10.08
C GLN A 52 1.30 -17.31 -9.18
N LYS A 53 2.53 -16.82 -9.07
CA LYS A 53 2.81 -15.52 -8.43
C LYS A 53 2.31 -14.40 -9.34
N ARG A 54 1.47 -13.54 -8.80
CA ARG A 54 1.06 -12.31 -9.45
C ARG A 54 1.40 -11.12 -8.56
N ARG A 55 2.05 -10.12 -9.14
CA ARG A 55 2.26 -8.84 -8.49
C ARG A 55 1.07 -7.95 -8.80
N SER A 56 0.44 -7.41 -7.77
CA SER A 56 -0.60 -6.42 -7.94
C SER A 56 -0.35 -5.23 -7.02
N ASP A 57 -0.69 -4.05 -7.50
CA ASP A 57 -0.64 -2.84 -6.69
C ASP A 57 -1.95 -2.71 -5.92
N ARG A 58 -1.86 -2.72 -4.61
CA ARG A 58 -3.00 -2.49 -3.74
C ARG A 58 -2.98 -1.04 -3.29
N LYS A 59 -4.04 -0.32 -3.58
CA LYS A 59 -4.21 1.06 -3.14
C LYS A 59 -4.73 1.07 -1.70
N PHE A 60 -4.04 1.76 -0.80
CA PHE A 60 -4.51 1.94 0.58
C PHE A 60 -5.75 2.80 0.64
N PHE A 61 -5.77 3.86 -0.15
CA PHE A 61 -6.84 4.83 -0.19
C PHE A 61 -7.21 5.10 -1.66
N PRO A 62 -8.13 4.31 -2.23
CA PRO A 62 -8.57 4.55 -3.61
C PRO A 62 -9.16 5.95 -3.78
N GLY A 63 -8.74 6.64 -4.82
CA GLY A 63 -9.18 8.00 -5.10
C GLY A 63 -8.39 9.10 -4.37
N TYR A 64 -7.29 8.76 -3.70
CA TYR A 64 -6.45 9.73 -2.99
C TYR A 64 -5.06 9.83 -3.59
N VAL A 65 -4.56 11.05 -3.68
CA VAL A 65 -3.21 11.36 -4.12
C VAL A 65 -2.56 12.26 -3.05
N LEU A 66 -1.36 11.93 -2.65
CA LEU A 66 -0.58 12.73 -1.71
C LEU A 66 0.32 13.69 -2.48
N VAL A 67 0.24 14.97 -2.16
CA VAL A 67 1.04 16.03 -2.78
C VAL A 67 1.75 16.82 -1.70
N GLN A 68 3.06 16.97 -1.87
CA GLN A 68 3.87 17.80 -0.99
C GLN A 68 3.90 19.23 -1.53
N ILE A 69 3.40 20.17 -0.75
CA ILE A 69 3.27 21.58 -1.15
C ILE A 69 3.94 22.48 -0.11
N GLU A 70 4.67 23.48 -0.55
CA GLU A 70 5.23 24.50 0.33
C GLU A 70 4.11 25.24 1.06
N THR A 71 4.19 25.24 2.37
CA THR A 71 3.13 25.73 3.25
C THR A 71 3.66 26.84 4.14
N ASP A 72 2.94 27.92 4.20
CA ASP A 72 3.18 28.99 5.15
C ASP A 72 2.60 28.59 6.54
N THR A 73 3.48 28.45 7.49
CA THR A 73 3.14 28.05 8.86
C THR A 73 3.26 29.19 9.87
N GLU A 74 3.58 30.41 9.42
CA GLU A 74 3.77 31.56 10.30
C GLU A 74 2.44 32.14 10.85
N GLY A 75 1.32 31.77 10.22
CA GLY A 75 0.00 32.19 10.65
C GLY A 75 -0.68 31.22 11.64
N LYS A 76 -1.89 31.53 12.03
CA LYS A 76 -2.73 30.69 12.91
C LYS A 76 -3.13 29.35 12.26
N ALA A 77 -3.11 29.28 10.94
CA ALA A 77 -3.43 28.08 10.17
C ALA A 77 -2.47 27.96 9.01
N PRO A 78 -2.04 26.72 8.67
CA PRO A 78 -1.19 26.49 7.49
C PRO A 78 -1.91 26.94 6.21
N ARG A 79 -1.17 27.59 5.33
CA ARG A 79 -1.70 28.10 4.05
C ARG A 79 -0.79 27.74 2.90
N ILE A 80 -1.39 27.44 1.77
CA ILE A 80 -0.68 27.31 0.49
C ILE A 80 -0.94 28.53 -0.40
N ASP A 81 -0.02 28.80 -1.32
CA ASP A 81 -0.21 29.85 -2.29
C ASP A 81 -1.43 29.59 -3.18
N ASP A 82 -2.11 30.66 -3.57
CA ASP A 82 -3.27 30.58 -4.48
C ASP A 82 -2.89 29.93 -5.81
N GLU A 83 -1.70 30.17 -6.31
CA GLU A 83 -1.18 29.54 -7.53
C GLU A 83 -1.08 28.03 -7.40
N CYS A 84 -0.59 27.55 -6.27
CA CYS A 84 -0.53 26.10 -5.97
C CYS A 84 -1.93 25.49 -5.88
N TRP A 85 -2.83 26.17 -5.21
CA TRP A 85 -4.22 25.75 -5.08
C TRP A 85 -4.92 25.63 -6.43
N HIS A 86 -4.81 26.66 -7.27
CA HIS A 86 -5.37 26.67 -8.63
C HIS A 86 -4.78 25.58 -9.51
N LEU A 87 -3.46 25.39 -9.47
CA LEU A 87 -2.79 24.37 -10.25
C LEU A 87 -3.35 22.99 -9.96
N VAL A 88 -3.53 22.66 -8.70
CA VAL A 88 -4.08 21.36 -8.28
C VAL A 88 -5.56 21.24 -8.64
N LYS A 89 -6.36 22.26 -8.37
CA LYS A 89 -7.80 22.25 -8.66
C LYS A 89 -8.12 22.18 -10.15
N GLU A 90 -7.32 22.79 -10.99
CA GLU A 90 -7.49 22.77 -12.44
C GLU A 90 -6.97 21.49 -13.11
N THR A 91 -6.27 20.66 -12.39
CA THR A 91 -5.79 19.38 -12.93
C THR A 91 -6.97 18.46 -13.27
N PRO A 92 -6.99 17.86 -14.48
CA PRO A 92 -8.08 16.96 -14.88
C PRO A 92 -8.22 15.77 -13.92
N LYS A 93 -9.45 15.36 -13.66
CA LYS A 93 -9.81 14.24 -12.77
C LYS A 93 -9.55 14.49 -11.27
N VAL A 94 -9.22 15.71 -10.90
CA VAL A 94 -9.13 16.13 -9.49
C VAL A 94 -10.49 16.67 -9.03
N MET A 95 -10.98 16.12 -7.91
CA MET A 95 -12.22 16.59 -7.27
C MET A 95 -11.96 17.74 -6.31
N GLY A 96 -10.80 17.79 -5.69
CA GLY A 96 -10.40 18.83 -4.75
C GLY A 96 -9.50 18.31 -3.64
N PHE A 97 -9.18 19.19 -2.70
CA PHE A 97 -8.44 18.84 -1.51
C PHE A 97 -9.34 18.19 -0.45
N ILE A 98 -8.76 17.29 0.32
CA ILE A 98 -9.40 16.71 1.50
C ILE A 98 -8.76 17.32 2.75
N GLY A 99 -9.59 17.63 3.71
CA GLY A 99 -9.17 18.32 4.92
C GLY A 99 -9.39 19.83 4.84
N GLY A 100 -9.83 20.43 5.91
CA GLY A 100 -10.19 21.85 5.96
C GLY A 100 -11.42 22.17 5.12
N THR A 101 -11.42 23.35 4.51
CA THR A 101 -12.46 23.78 3.58
C THR A 101 -11.96 23.76 2.13
N ALA A 102 -12.87 23.89 1.17
CA ALA A 102 -12.50 23.91 -0.24
C ALA A 102 -11.51 25.05 -0.59
N ASP A 103 -11.63 26.18 0.07
CA ASP A 103 -10.79 27.36 -0.14
C ASP A 103 -9.52 27.36 0.71
N LYS A 104 -9.53 26.62 1.82
CA LYS A 104 -8.43 26.57 2.78
C LYS A 104 -8.13 25.12 3.16
N PRO A 105 -7.41 24.37 2.29
CA PRO A 105 -7.06 23.00 2.59
C PRO A 105 -6.06 22.96 3.75
N LEU A 106 -6.19 21.92 4.57
CA LEU A 106 -5.27 21.63 5.66
C LEU A 106 -4.39 20.44 5.33
N PRO A 107 -3.10 20.49 5.69
CA PRO A 107 -2.22 19.34 5.49
C PRO A 107 -2.55 18.23 6.48
N ILE A 108 -2.19 17.01 6.15
CA ILE A 108 -2.21 15.90 7.10
C ILE A 108 -1.06 16.05 8.11
N ARG A 109 -1.18 15.37 9.23
CA ARG A 109 -0.12 15.38 10.24
C ARG A 109 1.13 14.68 9.70
N ASP A 110 2.29 15.16 10.12
CA ASP A 110 3.56 14.54 9.70
C ASP A 110 3.63 13.06 10.08
N SER A 111 3.08 12.69 11.24
CA SER A 111 3.00 11.30 11.68
C SER A 111 2.15 10.41 10.75
N GLU A 112 1.04 10.95 10.25
CA GLU A 112 0.18 10.24 9.29
C GLU A 112 0.87 10.08 7.94
N ALA A 113 1.55 11.13 7.48
CA ALA A 113 2.33 11.09 6.25
C ALA A 113 3.48 10.08 6.35
N ASP A 114 4.21 10.09 7.45
CA ASP A 114 5.31 9.14 7.69
C ASP A 114 4.83 7.69 7.73
N ALA A 115 3.67 7.43 8.34
CA ALA A 115 3.07 6.10 8.37
C ALA A 115 2.74 5.59 6.96
N ILE A 116 2.14 6.43 6.13
CA ILE A 116 1.80 6.09 4.74
C ILE A 116 3.05 5.87 3.90
N LEU A 117 4.03 6.76 4.02
CA LEU A 117 5.31 6.66 3.30
C LEU A 117 6.09 5.41 3.68
N SER A 118 6.10 5.04 4.96
CA SER A 118 6.74 3.82 5.43
C SER A 118 6.12 2.57 4.80
N ARG A 119 4.79 2.52 4.72
CA ARG A 119 4.10 1.39 4.07
C ARG A 119 4.39 1.30 2.58
N VAL A 120 4.44 2.43 1.88
CA VAL A 120 4.80 2.47 0.44
C VAL A 120 6.23 1.99 0.23
N ARG A 121 7.18 2.44 1.05
CA ARG A 121 8.58 2.01 0.98
C ARG A 121 8.74 0.52 1.25
N GLU A 122 8.08 -0.01 2.28
CA GLU A 122 8.09 -1.44 2.58
C GLU A 122 7.57 -2.28 1.41
N GLY A 123 6.49 -1.83 0.76
CA GLY A 123 5.93 -2.49 -0.40
C GLY A 123 6.86 -2.50 -1.62
N VAL A 124 7.62 -1.41 -1.82
CA VAL A 124 8.57 -1.29 -2.94
C VAL A 124 9.85 -2.08 -2.68
N GLU A 125 10.40 -1.99 -1.47
CA GLU A 125 11.68 -2.63 -1.12
C GLU A 125 11.56 -4.15 -0.95
N LYS A 126 10.46 -4.63 -0.41
CA LYS A 126 10.23 -6.06 -0.13
C LYS A 126 8.78 -6.44 -0.41
N PRO A 127 8.43 -6.75 -1.68
CA PRO A 127 7.14 -7.34 -1.95
C PRO A 127 7.01 -8.63 -1.14
N ARG A 128 6.06 -8.68 -0.21
CA ARG A 128 5.87 -9.85 0.65
C ARG A 128 4.71 -10.69 0.14
N PRO A 129 4.85 -12.02 0.08
CA PRO A 129 3.70 -12.88 -0.12
C PRO A 129 2.71 -12.67 1.01
N LYS A 130 1.43 -12.78 0.70
CA LYS A 130 0.33 -12.56 1.66
C LYS A 130 0.40 -13.48 2.87
N VAL A 131 0.98 -14.67 2.69
CA VAL A 131 1.23 -15.67 3.73
C VAL A 131 2.64 -16.19 3.56
N LEU A 132 3.44 -16.14 4.63
CA LEU A 132 4.81 -16.60 4.65
C LEU A 132 4.93 -17.81 5.58
N PHE A 133 5.29 -18.97 5.03
CA PHE A 133 5.65 -20.16 5.78
C PHE A 133 7.13 -20.47 5.56
N GLU A 134 7.78 -20.95 6.61
CA GLU A 134 9.19 -21.37 6.54
C GLU A 134 9.34 -22.84 6.97
N PRO A 135 10.31 -23.57 6.41
CA PRO A 135 10.61 -24.94 6.87
C PRO A 135 10.97 -24.96 8.36
N GLY A 136 10.41 -25.91 9.08
CA GLY A 136 10.59 -26.03 10.52
C GLY A 136 9.55 -25.29 11.37
N GLU A 137 8.67 -24.52 10.75
CA GLU A 137 7.60 -23.79 11.43
C GLU A 137 6.44 -24.71 11.78
N MET A 138 5.86 -24.52 12.97
CA MET A 138 4.67 -25.26 13.38
C MET A 138 3.41 -24.63 12.80
N VAL A 139 2.54 -25.46 12.23
CA VAL A 139 1.27 -25.05 11.66
C VAL A 139 0.15 -25.96 12.11
N ARG A 140 -1.07 -25.47 12.04
CA ARG A 140 -2.27 -26.25 12.29
C ARG A 140 -3.09 -26.36 11.01
N VAL A 141 -3.53 -27.56 10.70
CA VAL A 141 -4.40 -27.80 9.54
C VAL A 141 -5.83 -27.36 9.88
N THR A 142 -6.41 -26.51 9.04
CA THR A 142 -7.75 -25.94 9.26
C THR A 142 -8.84 -26.55 8.42
N GLU A 143 -8.48 -27.21 7.32
CA GLU A 143 -9.43 -27.78 6.37
C GLU A 143 -8.99 -29.18 5.91
N GLY A 144 -9.95 -29.99 5.48
CA GLY A 144 -9.73 -31.30 4.93
C GLY A 144 -9.73 -32.42 5.98
N PRO A 145 -9.32 -33.64 5.57
CA PRO A 145 -9.36 -34.81 6.44
C PRO A 145 -8.42 -34.74 7.66
N PHE A 146 -7.46 -33.79 7.64
CA PHE A 146 -6.47 -33.60 8.72
C PHE A 146 -6.77 -32.34 9.55
N ASN A 147 -7.98 -31.81 9.49
CA ASN A 147 -8.40 -30.66 10.25
C ASN A 147 -8.10 -30.85 11.76
N ASP A 148 -7.60 -29.78 12.40
CA ASP A 148 -7.17 -29.74 13.81
C ASP A 148 -5.90 -30.52 14.15
N PHE A 149 -5.23 -31.14 13.19
CA PHE A 149 -3.92 -31.72 13.42
C PHE A 149 -2.82 -30.67 13.33
N ASN A 150 -1.86 -30.78 14.20
CA ASN A 150 -0.65 -29.97 14.16
C ASN A 150 0.42 -30.65 13.32
N GLY A 151 1.21 -29.87 12.64
CA GLY A 151 2.30 -30.37 11.84
C GLY A 151 3.47 -29.39 11.80
N VAL A 152 4.58 -29.86 11.23
CA VAL A 152 5.78 -29.05 11.02
C VAL A 152 6.01 -28.91 9.51
N VAL A 153 6.24 -27.71 9.04
CA VAL A 153 6.53 -27.45 7.62
C VAL A 153 7.87 -28.07 7.26
N GLU A 154 7.88 -28.95 6.28
CA GLU A 154 9.10 -29.56 5.74
C GLU A 154 9.63 -28.81 4.53
N GLU A 155 8.73 -28.43 3.61
CA GLU A 155 9.06 -27.76 2.39
C GLU A 155 7.95 -26.79 1.99
N VAL A 156 8.32 -25.66 1.42
CA VAL A 156 7.37 -24.64 0.94
C VAL A 156 7.59 -24.39 -0.54
N ASN A 157 6.52 -24.48 -1.31
CA ASN A 157 6.53 -24.13 -2.73
C ASN A 157 5.63 -22.94 -2.98
N TYR A 158 6.23 -21.77 -3.04
CA TYR A 158 5.50 -20.50 -3.26
C TYR A 158 4.91 -20.39 -4.66
N GLU A 159 5.53 -21.02 -5.65
CA GLU A 159 5.06 -20.98 -7.03
C GLU A 159 3.73 -21.70 -7.21
N LYS A 160 3.57 -22.83 -6.52
CA LYS A 160 2.35 -23.65 -6.57
C LYS A 160 1.36 -23.33 -5.44
N SER A 161 1.71 -22.44 -4.53
CA SER A 161 0.94 -22.13 -3.31
C SER A 161 0.67 -23.35 -2.43
N ARG A 162 1.65 -24.25 -2.37
CA ARG A 162 1.57 -25.50 -1.60
C ARG A 162 2.73 -25.63 -0.67
N LEU A 163 2.50 -26.36 0.41
CA LEU A 163 3.54 -26.72 1.36
C LEU A 163 3.41 -28.19 1.74
N ARG A 164 4.55 -28.78 2.06
CA ARG A 164 4.59 -30.14 2.61
C ARG A 164 4.73 -30.03 4.12
N VAL A 165 3.78 -30.60 4.83
CA VAL A 165 3.71 -30.57 6.29
C VAL A 165 3.82 -31.98 6.83
N ALA A 166 4.71 -32.21 7.79
CA ALA A 166 4.77 -33.46 8.52
C ALA A 166 3.71 -33.41 9.63
N VAL A 167 2.60 -34.07 9.39
CA VAL A 167 1.50 -34.17 10.35
C VAL A 167 1.63 -35.41 11.18
N LEU A 168 1.49 -35.29 12.50
CA LEU A 168 1.54 -36.42 13.40
C LEU A 168 0.18 -37.12 13.41
N ILE A 169 0.12 -38.31 12.77
CA ILE A 169 -1.10 -39.13 12.67
C ILE A 169 -0.82 -40.46 13.32
N PHE A 170 -1.62 -40.80 14.34
CA PHE A 170 -1.46 -42.04 15.12
C PHE A 170 -0.03 -42.28 15.63
N GLY A 171 0.65 -41.21 16.08
CA GLY A 171 2.01 -41.29 16.57
C GLY A 171 3.09 -41.42 15.49
N ARG A 172 2.71 -41.29 14.20
CA ARG A 172 3.64 -41.35 13.08
C ARG A 172 3.65 -40.02 12.33
N SER A 173 4.84 -39.54 12.03
CA SER A 173 5.01 -38.37 11.18
C SER A 173 4.71 -38.72 9.72
N THR A 174 3.69 -38.14 9.15
CA THR A 174 3.25 -38.40 7.77
C THR A 174 3.34 -37.10 6.95
N PRO A 175 4.11 -37.08 5.84
CA PRO A 175 4.16 -35.92 4.99
C PRO A 175 2.84 -35.78 4.20
N VAL A 176 2.25 -34.58 4.28
CA VAL A 176 1.01 -34.24 3.59
C VAL A 176 1.24 -32.96 2.81
N GLU A 177 0.83 -32.95 1.55
CA GLU A 177 0.86 -31.75 0.71
C GLU A 177 -0.45 -30.98 0.91
N LEU A 178 -0.35 -29.72 1.32
CA LEU A 178 -1.49 -28.85 1.62
C LEU A 178 -1.34 -27.51 0.91
N GLU A 179 -2.46 -26.87 0.64
CA GLU A 179 -2.46 -25.50 0.13
C GLU A 179 -2.32 -24.50 1.28
N PHE A 180 -1.82 -23.29 0.98
CA PHE A 180 -1.61 -22.27 2.00
C PHE A 180 -2.88 -21.88 2.75
N GLY A 181 -4.05 -21.95 2.08
CA GLY A 181 -5.35 -21.69 2.69
C GLY A 181 -5.85 -22.77 3.64
N GLN A 182 -5.24 -23.96 3.63
CA GLN A 182 -5.65 -25.09 4.44
C GLN A 182 -4.93 -25.20 5.79
N VAL A 183 -3.95 -24.36 6.01
CA VAL A 183 -3.15 -24.31 7.24
C VAL A 183 -3.06 -22.90 7.80
N GLU A 184 -2.88 -22.81 9.10
CA GLU A 184 -2.59 -21.54 9.78
C GLU A 184 -1.39 -21.71 10.70
N LYS A 185 -0.75 -20.63 11.05
CA LYS A 185 0.36 -20.67 12.03
C LYS A 185 -0.18 -21.06 13.40
N ALA A 186 0.46 -22.04 13.97
CA ALA A 186 0.10 -22.49 15.30
C ALA A 186 0.55 -21.53 16.39
#